data_46294b234c8ec104ed2c619a84c01d01
#
_entry.id   46294b234c8ec104ed2c619a84c01d01
#
_cell.length_a   1.000
_cell.length_b   1.000
_cell.length_c   1.000
_cell.angle_alpha   90.00
_cell.angle_beta   90.00
_cell.angle_gamma   90.00
#
_symmetry.space_group_name_H-M   'P 1'
#
loop_
_entity.id
_entity.type
_entity.pdbx_description
1 polymer ?
#
loop_
_entity_poly.entity_id
_entity_poly.type
_entity_poly.pdbx_seq_one_letter_code
_entity_poly.pdbx_strand_id
1 'polypeptide(L)'
;MVTVPHIAVASYPDALPFIYGIRHAPDFRVGELLAATPERCAELFAERETDLALVPAALVPDLHDADIVTEYCVGATGPSRSALLLSNAPPRELRRLFLDPQSPTAAHLAAYLLGKRWGLTPKYVPLDDSELLFRVETGDGFVLGGGKAADAEGLFTHVTDLTGEWCATEQLPVALGVWVARKGTDLLQIEALEYALTFGLEHTFEAVRESVPDEALLEIYEHLSSEVDYLFDLEKHKALKRLWSSGVKNALRTNPG
;
A
#
# COMPACT_ATOMS: atom_id res chain seq x y z
N MET A 1 -24.22 11.96 -21.27
CA MET A 1 -22.97 11.29 -21.71
C MET A 1 -22.32 10.77 -20.46
N VAL A 2 -22.10 9.47 -20.35
CA VAL A 2 -21.29 8.92 -19.26
C VAL A 2 -19.86 9.40 -19.49
N THR A 3 -19.33 10.20 -18.60
CA THR A 3 -17.92 10.63 -18.65
C THR A 3 -17.06 9.40 -18.38
N VAL A 4 -16.09 9.17 -19.25
CA VAL A 4 -15.13 8.07 -19.09
C VAL A 4 -14.10 8.49 -18.05
N PRO A 5 -13.92 7.75 -16.93
CA PRO A 5 -13.06 8.20 -15.84
C PRO A 5 -11.57 8.13 -16.19
N HIS A 6 -10.79 9.05 -15.63
CA HIS A 6 -9.34 8.96 -15.56
C HIS A 6 -8.96 8.27 -14.24
N ILE A 7 -8.11 7.28 -14.30
CA ILE A 7 -7.80 6.40 -13.16
C ILE A 7 -6.30 6.40 -12.88
N ALA A 8 -5.91 6.64 -11.62
CA ALA A 8 -4.55 6.39 -11.16
C ALA A 8 -4.47 5.06 -10.39
N VAL A 9 -3.47 4.26 -10.69
CA VAL A 9 -3.23 2.99 -10.03
C VAL A 9 -1.76 2.84 -9.67
N ALA A 10 -1.49 2.31 -8.48
CA ALA A 10 -0.12 2.09 -8.03
C ALA A 10 0.58 1.00 -8.86
N SER A 11 1.77 1.30 -9.36
CA SER A 11 2.57 0.42 -10.21
C SER A 11 3.46 -0.52 -9.37
N TYR A 12 2.87 -1.36 -8.53
CA TYR A 12 3.57 -2.41 -7.77
C TYR A 12 2.86 -3.77 -7.92
N PRO A 13 3.54 -4.88 -7.63
CA PRO A 13 3.01 -6.22 -7.91
C PRO A 13 1.60 -6.46 -7.38
N ASP A 14 1.30 -6.04 -6.14
CA ASP A 14 0.01 -6.28 -5.50
C ASP A 14 -1.18 -5.62 -6.25
N ALA A 15 -0.93 -4.65 -7.12
CA ALA A 15 -1.96 -3.99 -7.92
C ALA A 15 -2.10 -4.56 -9.35
N LEU A 16 -1.28 -5.53 -9.75
CA LEU A 16 -1.30 -6.10 -11.10
C LEU A 16 -2.67 -6.63 -11.52
N PRO A 17 -3.43 -7.36 -10.67
CA PRO A 17 -4.77 -7.81 -11.05
C PRO A 17 -5.70 -6.63 -11.36
N PHE A 18 -5.64 -5.56 -10.60
CA PHE A 18 -6.46 -4.37 -10.84
C PHE A 18 -6.09 -3.67 -12.16
N ILE A 19 -4.80 -3.51 -12.43
CA ILE A 19 -4.31 -2.94 -13.70
C ILE A 19 -4.80 -3.77 -14.89
N TYR A 20 -4.69 -5.08 -14.78
CA TYR A 20 -5.16 -6.00 -15.80
C TYR A 20 -6.66 -5.88 -16.03
N GLY A 21 -7.45 -5.89 -14.95
CA GLY A 21 -8.89 -5.75 -15.02
C GLY A 21 -9.32 -4.44 -15.70
N ILE A 22 -8.73 -3.31 -15.34
CA ILE A 22 -9.02 -2.00 -15.95
C ILE A 22 -8.70 -1.99 -17.44
N ARG A 23 -7.66 -2.71 -17.88
CA ARG A 23 -7.24 -2.76 -19.29
C ARG A 23 -8.08 -3.73 -20.13
N HIS A 24 -8.49 -4.86 -19.56
CA HIS A 24 -8.99 -6.01 -20.30
C HIS A 24 -10.44 -6.39 -20.01
N ALA A 25 -11.08 -5.84 -18.97
CA ALA A 25 -12.46 -6.16 -18.65
C ALA A 25 -13.39 -5.78 -19.83
N PRO A 26 -14.24 -6.73 -20.33
CA PRO A 26 -15.17 -6.45 -21.40
C PRO A 26 -16.08 -5.26 -21.03
N ASP A 27 -16.34 -4.38 -22.01
CA ASP A 27 -17.25 -3.24 -21.87
C ASP A 27 -16.84 -2.15 -20.84
N PHE A 28 -15.76 -2.34 -20.08
CA PHE A 28 -15.19 -1.29 -19.25
C PHE A 28 -14.47 -0.25 -20.14
N ARG A 29 -14.70 1.03 -19.85
CA ARG A 29 -14.08 2.13 -20.59
C ARG A 29 -13.33 3.03 -19.61
N VAL A 30 -12.06 3.26 -19.86
CA VAL A 30 -11.21 4.20 -19.14
C VAL A 30 -10.74 5.29 -20.10
N GLY A 31 -10.78 6.56 -19.66
CA GLY A 31 -10.25 7.68 -20.44
C GLY A 31 -8.73 7.62 -20.49
N GLU A 32 -8.11 7.54 -19.33
CA GLU A 32 -6.69 7.36 -19.17
C GLU A 32 -6.42 6.50 -17.93
N LEU A 33 -5.46 5.58 -18.03
CA LEU A 33 -4.95 4.79 -16.92
C LEU A 33 -3.51 5.20 -16.64
N LEU A 34 -3.30 5.91 -15.53
CA LEU A 34 -2.02 6.38 -15.06
C LEU A 34 -1.44 5.40 -14.04
N ALA A 35 -0.42 4.64 -14.43
CA ALA A 35 0.35 3.81 -13.53
C ALA A 35 1.48 4.64 -12.91
N ALA A 36 1.47 4.82 -11.58
CA ALA A 36 2.40 5.68 -10.87
C ALA A 36 2.81 5.08 -9.52
N THR A 37 3.72 5.75 -8.79
CA THR A 37 4.00 5.35 -7.41
C THR A 37 2.77 5.58 -6.53
N PRO A 38 2.59 4.83 -5.43
CA PRO A 38 1.43 4.99 -4.55
C PRO A 38 1.21 6.43 -4.07
N GLU A 39 2.28 7.12 -3.68
CA GLU A 39 2.23 8.52 -3.29
C GLU A 39 1.75 9.40 -4.46
N ARG A 40 2.31 9.21 -5.67
CA ARG A 40 1.92 9.98 -6.85
C ARG A 40 0.46 9.73 -7.25
N CYS A 41 -0.10 8.55 -7.04
CA CYS A 41 -1.54 8.31 -7.24
C CYS A 41 -2.39 9.20 -6.33
N ALA A 42 -1.99 9.37 -5.06
CA ALA A 42 -2.69 10.26 -4.14
C ALA A 42 -2.56 11.74 -4.56
N GLU A 43 -1.39 12.16 -5.06
CA GLU A 43 -1.18 13.51 -5.59
C GLU A 43 -2.03 13.77 -6.84
N LEU A 44 -2.00 12.87 -7.84
CA LEU A 44 -2.82 12.96 -9.06
C LEU A 44 -4.31 13.12 -8.72
N PHE A 45 -4.77 12.35 -7.73
CA PHE A 45 -6.12 12.51 -7.23
C PHE A 45 -6.32 13.88 -6.57
N ALA A 46 -5.43 14.33 -5.68
CA ALA A 46 -5.55 15.63 -5.01
C ALA A 46 -5.53 16.81 -6.00
N GLU A 47 -4.70 16.73 -7.04
CA GLU A 47 -4.54 17.71 -8.13
C GLU A 47 -5.70 17.69 -9.13
N ARG A 48 -6.66 16.76 -9.00
CA ARG A 48 -7.82 16.58 -9.90
C ARG A 48 -7.44 16.13 -11.31
N GLU A 49 -6.31 15.47 -11.46
CA GLU A 49 -5.91 14.86 -12.72
C GLU A 49 -6.58 13.50 -12.94
N THR A 50 -7.08 12.88 -11.87
CA THR A 50 -7.84 11.62 -11.94
C THR A 50 -9.14 11.70 -11.15
N ASP A 51 -10.14 10.91 -11.59
CA ASP A 51 -11.47 10.81 -10.98
C ASP A 51 -11.51 9.72 -9.92
N LEU A 52 -10.78 8.63 -10.18
CA LEU A 52 -10.66 7.44 -9.36
C LEU A 52 -9.17 7.13 -9.12
N ALA A 53 -8.82 6.63 -7.95
CA ALA A 53 -7.43 6.26 -7.69
C ALA A 53 -7.31 5.14 -6.65
N LEU A 54 -6.31 4.26 -6.83
CA LEU A 54 -5.81 3.38 -5.78
C LEU A 54 -4.73 4.15 -5.00
N VAL A 55 -5.04 4.55 -3.78
CA VAL A 55 -4.17 5.42 -2.96
C VAL A 55 -3.71 4.72 -1.69
N PRO A 56 -2.55 5.11 -1.11
CA PRO A 56 -2.15 4.63 0.21
C PRO A 56 -3.22 4.91 1.26
N ALA A 57 -3.64 3.89 1.99
CA ALA A 57 -4.73 3.99 2.96
C ALA A 57 -4.45 5.02 4.07
N ALA A 58 -3.18 5.20 4.45
CA ALA A 58 -2.77 6.19 5.44
C ALA A 58 -2.96 7.65 4.98
N LEU A 59 -3.01 7.92 3.67
CA LEU A 59 -3.13 9.27 3.12
C LEU A 59 -4.59 9.71 2.91
N VAL A 60 -5.56 8.80 2.96
CA VAL A 60 -6.98 9.12 2.73
C VAL A 60 -7.49 10.29 3.56
N PRO A 61 -7.15 10.44 4.87
CA PRO A 61 -7.60 11.59 5.65
C PRO A 61 -7.09 12.96 5.17
N ASP A 62 -6.09 12.99 4.29
CA ASP A 62 -5.54 14.21 3.69
C ASP A 62 -6.17 14.55 2.35
N LEU A 63 -6.91 13.61 1.76
CA LEU A 63 -7.56 13.80 0.47
C LEU A 63 -8.91 14.48 0.66
N HIS A 64 -8.94 15.76 0.30
CA HIS A 64 -10.19 16.51 0.29
C HIS A 64 -11.12 15.97 -0.81
N ASP A 65 -12.41 15.89 -0.52
CA ASP A 65 -13.42 15.49 -1.50
C ASP A 65 -13.27 14.04 -1.99
N ALA A 66 -12.76 13.14 -1.11
CA ALA A 66 -12.59 11.72 -1.38
C ALA A 66 -13.58 10.88 -0.55
N ASP A 67 -14.19 9.90 -1.21
CA ASP A 67 -14.88 8.78 -0.57
C ASP A 67 -14.14 7.49 -0.92
N ILE A 68 -13.99 6.58 0.06
CA ILE A 68 -13.53 5.22 -0.22
C ILE A 68 -14.66 4.49 -0.93
N VAL A 69 -14.33 3.87 -2.05
CA VAL A 69 -15.28 3.17 -2.92
C VAL A 69 -14.82 1.75 -3.18
N THR A 70 -15.73 0.92 -3.69
CA THR A 70 -15.55 -0.51 -3.99
C THR A 70 -15.35 -1.39 -2.75
N GLU A 71 -15.59 -2.69 -2.91
CA GLU A 71 -15.30 -3.73 -1.92
C GLU A 71 -13.87 -4.30 -2.08
N TYR A 72 -12.98 -3.56 -2.75
CA TYR A 72 -11.61 -4.00 -3.01
C TYR A 72 -10.55 -3.05 -2.46
N CYS A 73 -9.44 -3.66 -2.06
CA CYS A 73 -8.25 -2.96 -1.56
C CYS A 73 -6.99 -3.78 -1.87
N VAL A 74 -5.84 -3.25 -1.55
CA VAL A 74 -4.62 -4.04 -1.32
C VAL A 74 -4.42 -4.12 0.18
N GLY A 75 -4.45 -5.33 0.74
CA GLY A 75 -4.37 -5.52 2.18
C GLY A 75 -3.87 -6.91 2.57
N ALA A 76 -4.00 -7.26 3.85
CA ALA A 76 -3.61 -8.55 4.39
C ALA A 76 -4.40 -8.91 5.65
N THR A 77 -4.56 -10.21 5.90
CA THR A 77 -5.14 -10.78 7.13
C THR A 77 -4.09 -11.40 8.05
N GLY A 78 -2.83 -11.31 7.66
CA GLY A 78 -1.66 -11.84 8.37
C GLY A 78 -0.37 -11.30 7.77
N PRO A 79 0.76 -12.01 7.93
CA PRO A 79 2.00 -11.68 7.23
C PRO A 79 1.81 -11.73 5.72
N SER A 80 2.27 -10.69 5.00
CA SER A 80 2.11 -10.61 3.54
C SER A 80 3.37 -10.18 2.80
N ARG A 81 4.45 -9.86 3.51
CA ARG A 81 5.68 -9.31 2.94
C ARG A 81 5.51 -7.99 2.15
N SER A 82 4.27 -7.48 2.04
CA SER A 82 3.97 -6.23 1.32
C SER A 82 4.47 -4.98 2.05
N ALA A 83 4.80 -5.08 3.35
CA ALA A 83 5.33 -3.98 4.15
C ALA A 83 6.31 -4.53 5.20
N LEU A 84 7.59 -4.20 5.08
CA LEU A 84 8.65 -4.71 5.96
C LEU A 84 9.36 -3.59 6.71
N LEU A 85 9.73 -3.88 7.96
CA LEU A 85 10.74 -3.16 8.72
C LEU A 85 12.01 -4.02 8.75
N LEU A 86 13.07 -3.51 8.15
CA LEU A 86 14.35 -4.17 7.96
C LEU A 86 15.43 -3.51 8.83
N SER A 87 16.25 -4.28 9.52
CA SER A 87 17.33 -3.74 10.37
C SER A 87 18.40 -4.78 10.69
N ASN A 88 19.56 -4.31 11.19
CA ASN A 88 20.60 -5.16 11.73
C ASN A 88 20.65 -5.19 13.27
N ALA A 89 19.61 -4.59 13.89
CA ALA A 89 19.40 -4.62 15.33
C ALA A 89 17.92 -4.96 15.62
N PRO A 90 17.59 -5.55 16.78
CA PRO A 90 16.22 -5.79 17.16
C PRO A 90 15.38 -4.51 17.14
N PRO A 91 14.08 -4.56 16.77
CA PRO A 91 13.21 -3.36 16.68
C PRO A 91 13.26 -2.44 17.91
N ARG A 92 13.41 -3.01 19.11
CA ARG A 92 13.52 -2.27 20.38
C ARG A 92 14.78 -1.41 20.52
N GLU A 93 15.79 -1.59 19.68
CA GLU A 93 17.07 -0.88 19.72
C GLU A 93 17.18 0.19 18.64
N LEU A 94 16.14 0.35 17.82
CA LEU A 94 16.13 1.30 16.72
C LEU A 94 16.10 2.75 17.24
N ARG A 95 16.93 3.59 16.63
CA ARG A 95 17.09 5.03 16.93
C ARG A 95 16.68 5.90 15.76
N ARG A 96 16.96 5.45 14.54
CA ARG A 96 16.53 6.11 13.30
C ARG A 96 15.72 5.14 12.48
N LEU A 97 14.68 5.65 11.82
CA LEU A 97 13.84 4.88 10.92
C LEU A 97 13.76 5.59 9.58
N PHE A 98 14.40 5.00 8.58
CA PHE A 98 14.34 5.46 7.21
C PHE A 98 13.04 4.99 6.57
N LEU A 99 12.28 5.93 6.03
CA LEU A 99 10.94 5.70 5.49
C LEU A 99 10.97 5.89 3.97
N ASP A 100 10.60 4.85 3.22
CA ASP A 100 10.41 4.96 1.78
C ASP A 100 9.21 5.88 1.49
N PRO A 101 9.40 7.01 0.79
CA PRO A 101 8.29 7.91 0.44
C PRO A 101 7.19 7.21 -0.36
N GLN A 102 7.53 6.16 -1.11
CA GLN A 102 6.57 5.41 -1.92
C GLN A 102 5.71 4.43 -1.09
N SER A 103 5.99 4.28 0.20
CA SER A 103 5.29 3.34 1.10
C SER A 103 4.67 4.02 2.33
N PRO A 104 3.80 5.05 2.16
CA PRO A 104 3.28 5.84 3.28
C PRO A 104 2.51 5.02 4.32
N THR A 105 1.72 4.02 3.88
CA THR A 105 0.97 3.18 4.83
C THR A 105 1.90 2.31 5.66
N ALA A 106 2.96 1.74 5.05
CA ALA A 106 3.99 0.99 5.77
C ALA A 106 4.70 1.86 6.82
N ALA A 107 5.02 3.11 6.48
CA ALA A 107 5.60 4.08 7.42
C ALA A 107 4.70 4.34 8.63
N HIS A 108 3.38 4.50 8.41
CA HIS A 108 2.40 4.70 9.49
C HIS A 108 2.26 3.44 10.36
N LEU A 109 2.23 2.24 9.75
CA LEU A 109 2.20 0.97 10.50
C LEU A 109 3.45 0.82 11.37
N ALA A 110 4.64 1.06 10.82
CA ALA A 110 5.89 0.97 11.55
C ALA A 110 5.92 1.93 12.75
N ALA A 111 5.57 3.20 12.54
CA ALA A 111 5.54 4.18 13.61
C ALA A 111 4.52 3.82 14.70
N TYR A 112 3.34 3.31 14.30
CA TYR A 112 2.31 2.84 15.22
C TYR A 112 2.82 1.67 16.08
N LEU A 113 3.36 0.64 15.44
CA LEU A 113 3.81 -0.57 16.09
C LEU A 113 5.01 -0.32 16.99
N LEU A 114 5.98 0.50 16.56
CA LEU A 114 7.13 0.90 17.38
C LEU A 114 6.67 1.61 18.65
N GLY A 115 5.74 2.55 18.52
CA GLY A 115 5.17 3.25 19.69
C GLY A 115 4.38 2.33 20.60
N LYS A 116 3.45 1.54 20.06
CA LYS A 116 2.51 0.74 20.84
C LYS A 116 3.15 -0.49 21.47
N ARG A 117 3.97 -1.22 20.70
CA ARG A 117 4.52 -2.51 21.12
C ARG A 117 5.83 -2.39 21.90
N TRP A 118 6.69 -1.42 21.52
CA TRP A 118 8.01 -1.25 22.11
C TRP A 118 8.21 0.07 22.86
N GLY A 119 7.21 0.99 22.84
CA GLY A 119 7.30 2.28 23.52
C GLY A 119 8.35 3.22 22.90
N LEU A 120 8.64 3.05 21.61
CA LEU A 120 9.71 3.74 20.90
C LEU A 120 9.18 4.83 19.98
N THR A 121 9.92 5.92 19.93
CA THR A 121 9.71 7.01 18.95
C THR A 121 11.07 7.34 18.34
N PRO A 122 11.53 6.56 17.36
CA PRO A 122 12.80 6.82 16.70
C PRO A 122 12.75 8.12 15.92
N LYS A 123 13.91 8.61 15.48
CA LYS A 123 13.99 9.71 14.53
C LYS A 123 13.57 9.21 13.15
N TYR A 124 12.57 9.86 12.54
CA TYR A 124 12.09 9.51 11.21
C TYR A 124 12.85 10.28 10.14
N VAL A 125 13.37 9.57 9.14
CA VAL A 125 14.19 10.12 8.07
C VAL A 125 13.63 9.65 6.73
N PRO A 126 13.39 10.54 5.75
CA PRO A 126 13.07 10.10 4.39
C PRO A 126 14.19 9.23 3.82
N LEU A 127 13.83 8.17 3.09
CA LEU A 127 14.77 7.34 2.34
C LEU A 127 14.88 7.89 0.92
N ASP A 128 15.69 8.93 0.75
CA ASP A 128 15.87 9.61 -0.55
C ASP A 128 16.94 8.93 -1.42
N ASP A 129 17.81 8.10 -0.80
CA ASP A 129 18.89 7.39 -1.47
C ASP A 129 18.88 5.91 -1.08
N SER A 130 18.65 5.04 -2.07
CA SER A 130 18.66 3.59 -1.87
C SER A 130 20.05 3.03 -1.50
N GLU A 131 21.16 3.75 -1.77
CA GLU A 131 22.49 3.34 -1.33
C GLU A 131 22.61 3.30 0.20
N LEU A 132 21.74 4.00 0.94
CA LEU A 132 21.70 3.93 2.40
C LEU A 132 21.40 2.52 2.92
N LEU A 133 20.74 1.67 2.14
CA LEU A 133 20.51 0.25 2.48
C LEU A 133 21.81 -0.56 2.60
N PHE A 134 22.89 -0.08 2.00
CA PHE A 134 24.21 -0.70 2.05
C PHE A 134 25.17 -0.02 3.07
N ARG A 135 24.72 1.07 3.72
CA ARG A 135 25.52 1.87 4.68
C ARG A 135 24.84 1.95 6.04
N VAL A 136 24.33 0.82 6.52
CA VAL A 136 23.52 0.71 7.75
C VAL A 136 24.38 0.95 9.00
N GLU A 137 24.00 1.91 9.84
CA GLU A 137 24.57 2.10 11.17
C GLU A 137 23.80 1.32 12.23
N THR A 138 24.44 1.07 13.38
CA THR A 138 23.76 0.41 14.50
C THR A 138 22.60 1.28 15.00
N GLY A 139 21.40 0.68 15.03
CA GLY A 139 20.18 1.36 15.44
C GLY A 139 19.41 2.00 14.28
N ASP A 140 19.81 1.75 13.03
CA ASP A 140 19.04 2.10 11.85
C ASP A 140 18.03 1.01 11.50
N GLY A 141 16.83 1.45 11.11
CA GLY A 141 15.81 0.61 10.50
C GLY A 141 15.29 1.23 9.20
N PHE A 142 14.80 0.40 8.31
CA PHE A 142 14.28 0.80 7.00
C PHE A 142 12.87 0.26 6.83
N VAL A 143 11.93 1.11 6.45
CA VAL A 143 10.57 0.71 6.15
C VAL A 143 10.37 0.76 4.65
N LEU A 144 10.13 -0.40 4.07
CA LEU A 144 9.96 -0.58 2.63
C LEU A 144 8.63 -1.30 2.35
N GLY A 145 8.11 -1.10 1.15
CA GLY A 145 6.92 -1.79 0.66
C GLY A 145 7.12 -2.44 -0.71
N GLY A 146 6.25 -3.40 -1.04
CA GLY A 146 6.20 -4.05 -2.34
C GLY A 146 7.54 -4.68 -2.77
N GLY A 147 7.86 -4.60 -4.06
CA GLY A 147 9.08 -5.20 -4.62
C GLY A 147 10.37 -4.74 -3.97
N LYS A 148 10.47 -3.46 -3.55
CA LYS A 148 11.66 -2.96 -2.83
C LYS A 148 11.90 -3.68 -1.51
N ALA A 149 10.83 -4.07 -0.80
CA ALA A 149 10.93 -4.81 0.44
C ALA A 149 11.49 -6.22 0.17
N ALA A 150 10.97 -6.92 -0.84
CA ALA A 150 11.43 -8.24 -1.24
C ALA A 150 12.90 -8.21 -1.68
N ASP A 151 13.32 -7.24 -2.51
CA ASP A 151 14.69 -7.10 -2.99
C ASP A 151 15.69 -6.85 -1.86
N ALA A 152 15.28 -6.12 -0.82
CA ALA A 152 16.16 -5.73 0.29
C ALA A 152 16.15 -6.72 1.46
N GLU A 153 15.17 -7.62 1.56
CA GLU A 153 14.99 -8.51 2.71
C GLU A 153 16.28 -9.26 3.08
N GLY A 154 16.95 -9.85 2.08
CA GLY A 154 18.18 -10.63 2.28
C GLY A 154 19.40 -9.82 2.73
N LEU A 155 19.34 -8.50 2.78
CA LEU A 155 20.44 -7.63 3.22
C LEU A 155 20.46 -7.43 4.75
N PHE A 156 19.42 -7.84 5.46
CA PHE A 156 19.24 -7.54 6.87
C PHE A 156 19.09 -8.80 7.74
N THR A 157 19.54 -8.69 8.99
CA THR A 157 19.46 -9.81 9.95
C THR A 157 18.11 -9.87 10.69
N HIS A 158 17.41 -8.75 10.75
CA HIS A 158 16.08 -8.63 11.36
C HIS A 158 15.09 -8.15 10.32
N VAL A 159 14.12 -9.00 10.03
CA VAL A 159 12.99 -8.72 9.14
C VAL A 159 11.71 -8.76 9.97
N THR A 160 10.98 -7.68 10.03
CA THR A 160 9.70 -7.61 10.73
C THR A 160 8.60 -7.32 9.72
N ASP A 161 7.70 -8.26 9.53
CA ASP A 161 6.52 -8.08 8.69
C ASP A 161 5.50 -7.20 9.42
N LEU A 162 5.28 -5.99 8.91
CA LEU A 162 4.43 -5.00 9.56
C LEU A 162 2.94 -5.36 9.47
N THR A 163 2.52 -6.09 8.44
CA THR A 163 1.14 -6.54 8.30
C THR A 163 0.83 -7.64 9.30
N GLY A 164 1.72 -8.62 9.44
CA GLY A 164 1.61 -9.67 10.46
C GLY A 164 1.64 -9.12 11.88
N GLU A 165 2.57 -8.18 12.16
CA GLU A 165 2.66 -7.54 13.47
C GLU A 165 1.42 -6.69 13.81
N TRP A 166 0.84 -6.00 12.82
CA TRP A 166 -0.42 -5.29 12.99
C TRP A 166 -1.55 -6.27 13.34
N CYS A 167 -1.73 -7.33 12.55
CA CYS A 167 -2.77 -8.32 12.78
C CYS A 167 -2.63 -8.99 14.17
N ALA A 168 -1.41 -9.30 14.59
CA ALA A 168 -1.14 -9.88 15.91
C ALA A 168 -1.42 -8.88 17.05
N THR A 169 -1.13 -7.59 16.85
CA THR A 169 -1.28 -6.56 17.89
C THR A 169 -2.71 -6.06 18.03
N GLU A 170 -3.40 -5.83 16.91
CA GLU A 170 -4.74 -5.22 16.88
C GLU A 170 -5.87 -6.23 16.75
N GLN A 171 -5.58 -7.47 16.37
CA GLN A 171 -6.58 -8.50 16.05
C GLN A 171 -7.54 -8.02 14.94
N LEU A 172 -7.00 -7.25 14.00
CA LEU A 172 -7.68 -6.69 12.85
C LEU A 172 -6.82 -6.92 11.60
N PRO A 173 -7.44 -7.13 10.42
CA PRO A 173 -6.72 -7.11 9.14
C PRO A 173 -6.15 -5.72 8.87
N VAL A 174 -5.38 -5.58 7.78
CA VAL A 174 -4.82 -4.29 7.36
C VAL A 174 -5.21 -3.99 5.92
N ALA A 175 -5.49 -2.72 5.60
CA ALA A 175 -5.52 -2.21 4.25
C ALA A 175 -4.31 -1.30 4.03
N LEU A 176 -3.51 -1.60 3.01
CA LEU A 176 -2.33 -0.83 2.61
C LEU A 176 -2.69 0.22 1.56
N GLY A 177 -3.54 -0.13 0.61
CA GLY A 177 -4.09 0.74 -0.41
C GLY A 177 -5.60 0.56 -0.57
N VAL A 178 -6.32 1.64 -0.83
CA VAL A 178 -7.78 1.64 -1.01
C VAL A 178 -8.16 2.46 -2.24
N TRP A 179 -9.28 2.09 -2.86
CA TRP A 179 -9.85 2.84 -3.97
C TRP A 179 -10.63 4.04 -3.46
N VAL A 180 -10.36 5.20 -4.05
CA VAL A 180 -11.08 6.45 -3.76
C VAL A 180 -11.69 7.02 -5.03
N ALA A 181 -12.83 7.69 -4.85
CA ALA A 181 -13.53 8.47 -5.86
C ALA A 181 -13.83 9.88 -5.35
N ARG A 182 -14.13 10.82 -6.25
CA ARG A 182 -14.68 12.11 -5.86
C ARG A 182 -16.04 11.94 -5.19
N LYS A 183 -16.32 12.76 -4.18
CA LYS A 183 -17.66 12.80 -3.58
C LYS A 183 -18.72 13.09 -4.64
N GLY A 184 -19.74 12.24 -4.67
CA GLY A 184 -20.82 12.36 -5.66
C GLY A 184 -20.50 11.75 -7.02
N THR A 185 -19.43 10.98 -7.16
CA THR A 185 -19.20 10.15 -8.35
C THR A 185 -20.41 9.24 -8.58
N ASP A 186 -20.83 9.11 -9.85
CA ASP A 186 -21.97 8.28 -10.22
C ASP A 186 -21.75 6.83 -9.82
N LEU A 187 -22.74 6.23 -9.16
CA LEU A 187 -22.70 4.83 -8.73
C LEU A 187 -22.42 3.87 -9.89
N LEU A 188 -22.94 4.18 -11.10
CA LEU A 188 -22.64 3.35 -12.29
C LEU A 188 -21.16 3.35 -12.66
N GLN A 189 -20.43 4.42 -12.38
CA GLN A 189 -18.97 4.44 -12.59
C GLN A 189 -18.25 3.59 -11.54
N ILE A 190 -18.71 3.61 -10.29
CA ILE A 190 -18.16 2.80 -9.21
C ILE A 190 -18.43 1.33 -9.48
N GLU A 191 -19.66 0.95 -9.85
CA GLU A 191 -20.04 -0.42 -10.21
C GLU A 191 -19.24 -0.92 -11.43
N ALA A 192 -19.02 -0.07 -12.44
CA ALA A 192 -18.19 -0.42 -13.59
C ALA A 192 -16.74 -0.65 -13.22
N LEU A 193 -16.17 0.19 -12.33
CA LEU A 193 -14.83 -0.06 -11.80
C LEU A 193 -14.79 -1.38 -11.03
N GLU A 194 -15.74 -1.62 -10.15
CA GLU A 194 -15.81 -2.84 -9.35
C GLU A 194 -15.88 -4.10 -10.21
N TYR A 195 -16.67 -4.07 -11.29
CA TYR A 195 -16.68 -5.12 -12.30
C TYR A 195 -15.29 -5.35 -12.92
N ALA A 196 -14.59 -4.27 -13.29
CA ALA A 196 -13.25 -4.38 -13.86
C ALA A 196 -12.24 -4.97 -12.86
N LEU A 197 -12.32 -4.55 -11.59
CA LEU A 197 -11.45 -5.08 -10.52
C LEU A 197 -11.71 -6.57 -10.27
N THR A 198 -13.00 -6.98 -10.22
CA THR A 198 -13.40 -8.40 -10.11
C THR A 198 -12.82 -9.21 -11.26
N PHE A 199 -13.00 -8.73 -12.51
CA PHE A 199 -12.44 -9.38 -13.68
C PHE A 199 -10.92 -9.56 -13.57
N GLY A 200 -10.21 -8.55 -13.10
CA GLY A 200 -8.76 -8.63 -12.91
C GLY A 200 -8.34 -9.66 -11.86
N LEU A 201 -9.06 -9.74 -10.74
CA LEU A 201 -8.80 -10.74 -9.69
C LEU A 201 -9.07 -12.17 -10.17
N GLU A 202 -10.11 -12.38 -10.98
CA GLU A 202 -10.39 -13.67 -11.59
C GLU A 202 -9.32 -14.10 -12.62
N HIS A 203 -8.53 -13.13 -13.13
CA HIS A 203 -7.47 -13.33 -14.11
C HIS A 203 -6.08 -12.99 -13.55
N THR A 204 -5.86 -13.22 -12.25
CA THR A 204 -4.58 -12.86 -11.58
C THR A 204 -3.37 -13.52 -12.24
N PHE A 205 -3.49 -14.77 -12.71
CA PHE A 205 -2.39 -15.45 -13.40
C PHE A 205 -2.02 -14.75 -14.70
N GLU A 206 -3.01 -14.39 -15.51
CA GLU A 206 -2.82 -13.65 -16.76
C GLU A 206 -2.21 -12.26 -16.51
N ALA A 207 -2.66 -11.58 -15.45
CA ALA A 207 -2.14 -10.29 -15.03
C ALA A 207 -0.65 -10.35 -14.68
N VAL A 208 -0.25 -11.36 -13.93
CA VAL A 208 1.16 -11.58 -13.58
C VAL A 208 1.97 -11.95 -14.83
N ARG A 209 1.49 -12.90 -15.63
CA ARG A 209 2.17 -13.34 -16.85
C ARG A 209 2.41 -12.22 -17.87
N GLU A 210 1.50 -11.25 -17.97
CA GLU A 210 1.66 -10.08 -18.86
C GLU A 210 2.68 -9.07 -18.32
N SER A 211 2.89 -9.05 -17.01
CA SER A 211 3.56 -7.93 -16.33
C SER A 211 4.96 -8.23 -15.81
N VAL A 212 5.31 -9.51 -15.61
CA VAL A 212 6.60 -9.89 -15.02
C VAL A 212 7.35 -10.91 -15.88
N PRO A 213 8.70 -11.01 -15.75
CA PRO A 213 9.49 -12.05 -16.40
C PRO A 213 9.10 -13.45 -15.93
N ASP A 214 9.30 -14.46 -16.79
CA ASP A 214 8.94 -15.86 -16.51
C ASP A 214 9.59 -16.39 -15.23
N GLU A 215 10.79 -15.93 -14.87
CA GLU A 215 11.53 -16.35 -13.68
C GLU A 215 10.82 -15.91 -12.38
N ALA A 216 10.11 -14.78 -12.40
CA ALA A 216 9.39 -14.23 -11.23
C ALA A 216 7.91 -14.63 -11.21
N LEU A 217 7.39 -15.23 -12.28
CA LEU A 217 5.96 -15.45 -12.48
C LEU A 217 5.32 -16.24 -11.33
N LEU A 218 5.89 -17.39 -10.99
CA LEU A 218 5.30 -18.26 -9.97
C LEU A 218 5.38 -17.63 -8.57
N GLU A 219 6.50 -17.02 -8.23
CA GLU A 219 6.69 -16.35 -6.93
C GLU A 219 5.67 -15.22 -6.75
N ILE A 220 5.54 -14.35 -7.74
CA ILE A 220 4.58 -13.23 -7.69
C ILE A 220 3.14 -13.74 -7.69
N TYR A 221 2.81 -14.74 -8.49
CA TYR A 221 1.47 -15.32 -8.51
C TYR A 221 1.09 -15.97 -7.15
N GLU A 222 2.00 -16.71 -6.53
CA GLU A 222 1.79 -17.29 -5.21
C GLU A 222 1.60 -16.20 -4.14
N HIS A 223 2.43 -15.16 -4.16
CA HIS A 223 2.28 -14.00 -3.29
C HIS A 223 0.88 -13.36 -3.42
N LEU A 224 0.47 -13.00 -4.64
CA LEU A 224 -0.82 -12.36 -4.89
C LEU A 224 -2.02 -13.23 -4.54
N SER A 225 -1.88 -14.55 -4.68
CA SER A 225 -2.97 -15.51 -4.47
C SER A 225 -3.12 -15.97 -3.02
N SER A 226 -2.06 -15.89 -2.20
CA SER A 226 -2.05 -16.47 -0.85
C SER A 226 -1.74 -15.49 0.28
N GLU A 227 -1.05 -14.38 0.01
CA GLU A 227 -0.60 -13.43 1.04
C GLU A 227 -1.36 -12.09 0.97
N VAL A 228 -1.76 -11.66 -0.24
CA VAL A 228 -2.54 -10.43 -0.42
C VAL A 228 -4.02 -10.70 -0.25
N ASP A 229 -4.68 -9.90 0.56
CA ASP A 229 -6.13 -9.93 0.73
C ASP A 229 -6.76 -8.70 0.07
N TYR A 230 -7.53 -8.94 -0.98
CA TYR A 230 -8.13 -7.90 -1.80
C TYR A 230 -9.52 -7.44 -1.32
N LEU A 231 -10.15 -8.13 -0.38
CA LEU A 231 -11.47 -7.74 0.11
C LEU A 231 -11.36 -6.56 1.09
N PHE A 232 -12.11 -5.49 0.84
CA PHE A 232 -12.22 -4.34 1.74
C PHE A 232 -13.49 -4.42 2.59
N ASP A 233 -13.42 -5.17 3.66
CA ASP A 233 -14.51 -5.49 4.57
C ASP A 233 -14.65 -4.49 5.75
N LEU A 234 -15.63 -4.75 6.61
CA LEU A 234 -15.88 -3.94 7.82
C LEU A 234 -14.71 -3.96 8.81
N GLU A 235 -13.95 -5.06 8.89
CA GLU A 235 -12.83 -5.18 9.81
C GLU A 235 -11.64 -4.31 9.33
N LYS A 236 -11.40 -4.23 8.01
CA LYS A 236 -10.42 -3.30 7.45
C LYS A 236 -10.86 -1.84 7.61
N HIS A 237 -12.15 -1.53 7.51
CA HIS A 237 -12.66 -0.21 7.86
C HIS A 237 -12.36 0.17 9.32
N LYS A 238 -12.55 -0.77 10.27
CA LYS A 238 -12.21 -0.56 11.68
C LYS A 238 -10.70 -0.36 11.87
N ALA A 239 -9.89 -1.15 11.17
CA ALA A 239 -8.43 -1.06 11.18
C ALA A 239 -7.95 0.34 10.73
N LEU A 240 -8.47 0.84 9.61
CA LEU A 240 -8.14 2.19 9.13
C LEU A 240 -8.53 3.27 10.13
N LYS A 241 -9.73 3.22 10.69
CA LYS A 241 -10.15 4.17 11.75
C LYS A 241 -9.21 4.14 12.95
N ARG A 242 -8.75 2.94 13.35
CA ARG A 242 -7.77 2.75 14.42
C ARG A 242 -6.43 3.42 14.07
N LEU A 243 -5.91 3.17 12.87
CA LEU A 243 -4.65 3.74 12.41
C LEU A 243 -4.74 5.27 12.34
N TRP A 244 -5.78 5.82 11.72
CA TRP A 244 -5.96 7.26 11.57
C TRP A 244 -6.14 8.00 12.90
N SER A 245 -6.84 7.40 13.88
CA SER A 245 -7.05 7.98 15.20
C SER A 245 -5.85 7.89 16.15
N SER A 246 -4.80 7.17 15.75
CA SER A 246 -3.64 6.88 16.61
C SER A 246 -2.71 8.08 16.86
N GLY A 247 -2.82 9.14 16.07
CA GLY A 247 -1.92 10.29 16.14
C GLY A 247 -0.53 10.08 15.49
N VAL A 248 -0.27 8.91 14.92
CA VAL A 248 1.02 8.56 14.28
C VAL A 248 1.42 9.55 13.20
N LYS A 249 0.46 10.05 12.44
CA LYS A 249 0.71 11.08 11.42
C LYS A 249 1.41 12.32 12.00
N ASN A 250 0.99 12.75 13.20
CA ASN A 250 1.63 13.89 13.87
C ASN A 250 3.05 13.52 14.32
N ALA A 251 3.25 12.30 14.83
CA ALA A 251 4.58 11.83 15.23
C ALA A 251 5.56 11.80 14.05
N LEU A 252 5.13 11.36 12.88
CA LEU A 252 5.93 11.35 11.64
C LEU A 252 6.29 12.77 11.17
N ARG A 253 5.41 13.76 11.41
CA ARG A 253 5.66 15.18 11.04
C ARG A 253 6.52 15.94 12.05
N THR A 254 6.41 15.61 13.34
CA THR A 254 7.06 16.38 14.42
C THR A 254 8.43 15.86 14.79
N ASN A 255 8.82 14.68 14.33
CA ASN A 255 10.14 14.09 14.56
C ASN A 255 10.89 13.83 13.23
N PRO A 256 10.98 14.84 12.34
CA PRO A 256 11.75 14.70 11.11
C PRO A 256 13.24 14.61 11.45
N GLY A 257 13.93 13.81 10.67
CA GLY A 257 15.37 13.61 10.74
C GLY A 257 16.19 14.84 10.42
#